data_890a9ff7e3221a77ab24489a017e9523
#
_entry.id   890a9ff7e3221a77ab24489a017e9523
#
_cell.length_a   1.000
_cell.length_b   1.000
_cell.length_c   1.000
_cell.angle_alpha   90.00
_cell.angle_beta   90.00
_cell.angle_gamma   90.00
#
_symmetry.space_group_name_H-M   'P 1'
#
loop_
_entity.id
_entity.type
_entity.pdbx_description
1 polymer ?
#
loop_
_entity_poly.entity_id
_entity_poly.type
_entity_poly.pdbx_seq_one_letter_code
_entity_poly.pdbx_strand_id
1 'polypeptide(L)'
;SALIISLVFISANHLSRYIYQSRLDEFKMNYLNVENSIELLNEKIHDINSEITIIEEKDGALRSYAGMPIIDKDIRKLGIGGSVLKPPVFSDNLLPSINEDLSVLEMNIEKIARQVSLEMDSYSSIYEKVKEDISRIEKIPSIRPVDGGYLNSHFGYRMDPIDNVKR
;
A
#
# COMPACT_ATOMS: atom_id res chain seq x y z
N SER A 1 -28.25 -46.61 50.90
CA SER A 1 -28.77 -45.60 49.93
C SER A 1 -28.07 -44.23 50.04
N ALA A 2 -27.86 -43.69 51.25
CA ALA A 2 -27.20 -42.35 51.39
C ALA A 2 -25.74 -42.31 50.92
N LEU A 3 -24.96 -43.38 51.08
CA LEU A 3 -23.56 -43.51 50.67
C LEU A 3 -23.44 -43.48 49.14
N ILE A 4 -24.35 -44.12 48.38
CA ILE A 4 -24.33 -44.11 46.91
C ILE A 4 -24.64 -42.72 46.38
N ILE A 5 -25.59 -42.01 46.96
CA ILE A 5 -25.94 -40.62 46.58
C ILE A 5 -24.76 -39.68 46.84
N SER A 6 -24.09 -39.81 47.97
CA SER A 6 -22.88 -39.02 48.30
C SER A 6 -21.74 -39.28 47.30
N LEU A 7 -21.51 -40.53 46.91
CA LEU A 7 -20.45 -40.90 45.97
C LEU A 7 -20.74 -40.39 44.56
N VAL A 8 -22.01 -40.42 44.09
CA VAL A 8 -22.44 -39.84 42.81
C VAL A 8 -22.27 -38.32 42.82
N PHE A 9 -22.62 -37.66 43.89
CA PHE A 9 -22.47 -36.20 44.03
C PHE A 9 -20.98 -35.76 44.00
N ILE A 10 -20.10 -36.50 44.69
CA ILE A 10 -18.65 -36.22 44.68
C ILE A 10 -18.07 -36.44 43.26
N SER A 11 -18.45 -37.56 42.59
CA SER A 11 -17.94 -37.84 41.25
C SER A 11 -18.44 -36.82 40.22
N ALA A 12 -19.69 -36.41 40.28
CA ALA A 12 -20.25 -35.37 39.44
C ALA A 12 -19.54 -34.01 39.61
N ASN A 13 -19.23 -33.64 40.87
CA ASN A 13 -18.51 -32.42 41.19
C ASN A 13 -17.04 -32.47 40.69
N HIS A 14 -16.36 -33.60 40.80
CA HIS A 14 -15.02 -33.79 40.23
C HIS A 14 -15.04 -33.74 38.70
N LEU A 15 -16.00 -34.38 38.03
CA LEU A 15 -16.15 -34.34 36.60
C LEU A 15 -16.44 -32.91 36.09
N SER A 16 -17.32 -32.21 36.75
CA SER A 16 -17.63 -30.81 36.43
C SER A 16 -16.41 -29.90 36.52
N ARG A 17 -15.61 -30.04 37.60
CA ARG A 17 -14.37 -29.29 37.77
C ARG A 17 -13.35 -29.61 36.68
N TYR A 18 -13.20 -30.88 36.30
CA TYR A 18 -12.28 -31.31 35.26
C TYR A 18 -12.68 -30.72 33.89
N ILE A 19 -13.97 -30.80 33.54
CA ILE A 19 -14.48 -30.22 32.28
C ILE A 19 -14.28 -28.68 32.27
N TYR A 20 -14.54 -28.01 33.41
CA TYR A 20 -14.36 -26.57 33.51
C TYR A 20 -12.90 -26.16 33.35
N GLN A 21 -11.97 -26.85 34.02
CA GLN A 21 -10.54 -26.61 33.88
C GLN A 21 -10.05 -26.85 32.47
N SER A 22 -10.45 -27.95 31.81
CA SER A 22 -10.08 -28.25 30.45
C SER A 22 -10.56 -27.17 29.46
N ARG A 23 -11.78 -26.66 29.61
CA ARG A 23 -12.29 -25.55 28.81
C ARG A 23 -11.55 -24.23 29.08
N LEU A 24 -11.19 -23.99 30.31
CA LEU A 24 -10.42 -22.80 30.66
C LEU A 24 -9.02 -22.82 30.07
N ASP A 25 -8.37 -23.99 30.07
CA ASP A 25 -7.05 -24.16 29.49
C ASP A 25 -7.11 -24.04 27.95
N GLU A 26 -8.14 -24.61 27.32
CA GLU A 26 -8.38 -24.42 25.87
C GLU A 26 -8.61 -22.95 25.53
N PHE A 27 -9.41 -22.24 26.33
CA PHE A 27 -9.64 -20.80 26.13
C PHE A 27 -8.35 -19.99 26.28
N LYS A 28 -7.52 -20.29 27.28
CA LYS A 28 -6.22 -19.63 27.46
C LYS A 28 -5.29 -19.88 26.29
N MET A 29 -5.22 -21.10 25.80
CA MET A 29 -4.39 -21.45 24.63
C MET A 29 -4.86 -20.72 23.38
N ASN A 30 -6.16 -20.65 23.13
CA ASN A 30 -6.72 -19.91 22.01
C ASN A 30 -6.43 -18.41 22.12
N TYR A 31 -6.52 -17.85 23.32
CA TYR A 31 -6.18 -16.46 23.57
C TYR A 31 -4.70 -16.16 23.24
N LEU A 32 -3.79 -16.98 23.75
CA LEU A 32 -2.35 -16.84 23.47
C LEU A 32 -2.05 -16.99 21.96
N ASN A 33 -2.75 -17.88 21.27
CA ASN A 33 -2.59 -18.06 19.83
C ASN A 33 -3.05 -16.80 19.05
N VAL A 34 -4.13 -16.16 19.48
CA VAL A 34 -4.60 -14.90 18.89
C VAL A 34 -3.60 -13.77 19.14
N GLU A 35 -3.12 -13.62 20.37
CA GLU A 35 -2.12 -12.61 20.73
C GLU A 35 -0.84 -12.77 19.90
N ASN A 36 -0.29 -13.99 19.81
CA ASN A 36 0.88 -14.29 18.97
C ASN A 36 0.62 -14.02 17.48
N SER A 37 -0.61 -14.28 17.02
CA SER A 37 -0.98 -14.00 15.63
C SER A 37 -1.02 -12.49 15.33
N ILE A 38 -1.51 -11.69 16.26
CA ILE A 38 -1.52 -10.23 16.17
C ILE A 38 -0.08 -9.68 16.13
N GLU A 39 0.79 -10.20 17.00
CA GLU A 39 2.20 -9.81 17.01
C GLU A 39 2.88 -10.11 15.67
N LEU A 40 2.71 -11.32 15.15
CA LEU A 40 3.24 -11.70 13.84
C LEU A 40 2.70 -10.82 12.70
N LEU A 41 1.42 -10.46 12.75
CA LEU A 41 0.82 -9.56 11.75
C LEU A 41 1.39 -8.14 11.85
N ASN A 42 1.66 -7.64 13.06
CA ASN A 42 2.30 -6.34 13.26
C ASN A 42 3.74 -6.32 12.71
N GLU A 43 4.51 -7.41 12.89
CA GLU A 43 5.84 -7.55 12.27
C GLU A 43 5.74 -7.48 10.74
N LYS A 44 4.82 -8.22 10.14
CA LYS A 44 4.60 -8.19 8.68
C LYS A 44 4.18 -6.81 8.17
N ILE A 45 3.36 -6.09 8.93
CA ILE A 45 2.98 -4.71 8.60
C ILE A 45 4.20 -3.79 8.62
N HIS A 46 5.10 -3.99 9.59
CA HIS A 46 6.35 -3.23 9.65
C HIS A 46 7.23 -3.48 8.42
N ASP A 47 7.38 -4.74 8.01
CA ASP A 47 8.14 -5.11 6.82
C ASP A 47 7.54 -4.48 5.55
N ILE A 48 6.22 -4.58 5.37
CA ILE A 48 5.50 -3.98 4.24
C ILE A 48 5.70 -2.45 4.21
N ASN A 49 5.63 -1.76 5.36
CA ASN A 49 5.90 -0.33 5.41
C ASN A 49 7.32 0.03 4.97
N SER A 50 8.31 -0.83 5.31
CA SER A 50 9.69 -0.66 4.86
C SER A 50 9.81 -0.83 3.33
N GLU A 51 9.12 -1.82 2.76
CA GLU A 51 9.08 -2.03 1.31
C GLU A 51 8.39 -0.86 0.57
N ILE A 52 7.29 -0.34 1.11
CA ILE A 52 6.61 0.84 0.57
C ILE A 52 7.56 2.03 0.53
N THR A 53 8.36 2.25 1.59
CA THR A 53 9.34 3.34 1.61
C THR A 53 10.36 3.23 0.47
N ILE A 54 10.83 2.02 0.18
CA ILE A 54 11.73 1.76 -0.95
C ILE A 54 11.03 2.04 -2.29
N ILE A 55 9.75 1.68 -2.41
CA ILE A 55 8.94 1.96 -3.60
C ILE A 55 8.78 3.46 -3.80
N GLU A 56 8.48 4.21 -2.74
CA GLU A 56 8.36 5.68 -2.76
C GLU A 56 9.66 6.36 -3.23
N GLU A 57 10.82 5.88 -2.77
CA GLU A 57 12.11 6.40 -3.22
C GLU A 57 12.35 6.16 -4.71
N LYS A 58 12.04 4.93 -5.19
CA LYS A 58 12.15 4.58 -6.61
C LYS A 58 11.18 5.37 -7.48
N ASP A 59 9.94 5.57 -7.03
CA ASP A 59 8.96 6.40 -7.71
C ASP A 59 9.47 7.85 -7.85
N GLY A 60 10.01 8.43 -6.77
CA GLY A 60 10.60 9.76 -6.82
C GLY A 60 11.72 9.89 -7.85
N ALA A 61 12.60 8.89 -7.93
CA ALA A 61 13.65 8.84 -8.94
C ALA A 61 13.09 8.73 -10.36
N LEU A 62 12.12 7.83 -10.60
CA LEU A 62 11.48 7.66 -11.90
C LEU A 62 10.74 8.92 -12.36
N ARG A 63 10.03 9.60 -11.45
CA ARG A 63 9.38 10.90 -11.73
C ARG A 63 10.40 11.94 -12.14
N SER A 64 11.54 12.01 -11.44
CA SER A 64 12.62 12.92 -11.78
C SER A 64 13.17 12.64 -13.18
N TYR A 65 13.40 11.37 -13.56
CA TYR A 65 13.84 10.99 -14.91
C TYR A 65 12.79 11.32 -15.98
N ALA A 66 11.51 11.17 -15.66
CA ALA A 66 10.42 11.51 -16.58
C ALA A 66 10.11 13.02 -16.64
N GLY A 67 10.85 13.86 -15.90
CA GLY A 67 10.60 15.31 -15.80
C GLY A 67 9.26 15.65 -15.15
N MET A 68 8.75 14.78 -14.28
CA MET A 68 7.50 14.95 -13.54
C MET A 68 7.76 15.51 -12.14
N PRO A 69 6.80 16.26 -11.55
CA PRO A 69 6.93 16.73 -10.18
C PRO A 69 6.93 15.55 -9.19
N ILE A 70 7.77 15.65 -8.18
CA ILE A 70 7.82 14.67 -7.08
C ILE A 70 6.56 14.84 -6.21
N ILE A 71 5.99 13.72 -5.77
CA ILE A 71 4.85 13.72 -4.85
C ILE A 71 5.36 14.10 -3.46
N ASP A 72 4.69 15.05 -2.81
CA ASP A 72 5.02 15.48 -1.46
C ASP A 72 4.93 14.33 -0.45
N LYS A 73 5.88 14.28 0.50
CA LYS A 73 5.93 13.23 1.52
C LYS A 73 4.68 13.20 2.41
N ASP A 74 4.06 14.34 2.64
CA ASP A 74 2.85 14.37 3.47
C ASP A 74 1.64 13.83 2.71
N ILE A 75 1.58 14.03 1.39
CA ILE A 75 0.57 13.38 0.53
C ILE A 75 0.77 11.86 0.53
N ARG A 76 2.03 11.37 0.45
CA ARG A 76 2.33 9.94 0.52
C ARG A 76 1.90 9.31 1.84
N LYS A 77 2.14 9.97 2.97
CA LYS A 77 1.72 9.48 4.29
C LYS A 77 0.20 9.36 4.45
N LEU A 78 -0.55 10.24 3.80
CA LEU A 78 -2.02 10.22 3.86
C LEU A 78 -2.62 9.18 2.90
N GLY A 79 -1.97 8.93 1.76
CA GLY A 79 -2.49 8.12 0.67
C GLY A 79 -3.68 8.80 -0.02
N ILE A 80 -4.22 8.17 -1.07
CA ILE A 80 -5.43 8.63 -1.74
C ILE A 80 -6.66 8.08 -0.99
N GLY A 81 -7.49 8.93 -0.45
CA GLY A 81 -8.78 8.58 0.12
C GLY A 81 -9.08 9.29 1.43
N GLY A 82 -10.16 10.06 1.44
CA GLY A 82 -10.66 10.83 2.59
C GLY A 82 -11.64 10.07 3.47
N SER A 83 -11.51 8.77 3.65
CA SER A 83 -12.34 8.03 4.57
C SER A 83 -11.93 8.34 6.01
N VAL A 84 -12.87 8.82 6.81
CA VAL A 84 -12.69 8.89 8.26
C VAL A 84 -12.60 7.46 8.76
N LEU A 85 -11.40 7.05 9.19
CA LEU A 85 -11.17 5.76 9.83
C LEU A 85 -12.02 5.71 11.10
N LYS A 86 -13.15 5.05 11.00
CA LYS A 86 -13.89 4.63 12.20
C LYS A 86 -13.24 3.34 12.65
N PRO A 87 -12.72 3.27 13.88
CA PRO A 87 -12.21 2.01 14.39
C PRO A 87 -13.33 0.97 14.30
N PRO A 88 -13.08 -0.20 13.70
CA PRO A 88 -14.08 -1.26 13.64
C PRO A 88 -14.46 -1.68 15.04
N VAL A 89 -15.75 -1.85 15.28
CA VAL A 89 -16.26 -2.41 16.54
C VAL A 89 -16.19 -3.93 16.38
N PHE A 90 -15.12 -4.55 16.84
CA PHE A 90 -15.07 -6.00 16.94
C PHE A 90 -15.98 -6.48 18.08
N SER A 91 -16.42 -7.73 17.98
CA SER A 91 -17.42 -8.36 18.84
C SER A 91 -17.26 -8.06 20.34
N ASP A 92 -18.36 -7.75 21.01
CA ASP A 92 -18.45 -7.57 22.48
C ASP A 92 -17.95 -8.79 23.30
N ASN A 93 -17.70 -9.91 22.63
CA ASN A 93 -17.23 -11.15 23.24
C ASN A 93 -15.70 -11.27 23.35
N LEU A 94 -14.94 -10.32 22.77
CA LEU A 94 -13.48 -10.30 22.86
C LEU A 94 -13.03 -9.47 24.07
N LEU A 95 -11.86 -9.81 24.59
CA LEU A 95 -11.23 -8.99 25.64
C LEU A 95 -10.92 -7.59 25.08
N PRO A 96 -11.12 -6.52 25.85
CA PRO A 96 -10.91 -5.15 25.39
C PRO A 96 -9.53 -4.91 24.77
N SER A 97 -8.47 -5.54 25.31
CA SER A 97 -7.11 -5.44 24.76
C SER A 97 -6.99 -5.99 23.34
N ILE A 98 -7.56 -7.17 23.07
CA ILE A 98 -7.55 -7.77 21.72
C ILE A 98 -8.37 -6.91 20.75
N ASN A 99 -9.49 -6.36 21.17
CA ASN A 99 -10.29 -5.46 20.32
C ASN A 99 -9.50 -4.21 19.94
N GLU A 100 -8.75 -3.64 20.86
CA GLU A 100 -7.90 -2.47 20.60
C GLU A 100 -6.79 -2.83 19.60
N ASP A 101 -6.07 -3.93 19.83
CA ASP A 101 -4.99 -4.40 18.97
C ASP A 101 -5.49 -4.69 17.54
N LEU A 102 -6.63 -5.37 17.39
CA LEU A 102 -7.26 -5.63 16.10
C LEU A 102 -7.69 -4.34 15.40
N SER A 103 -8.20 -3.36 16.13
CA SER A 103 -8.58 -2.06 15.58
C SER A 103 -7.37 -1.31 15.04
N VAL A 104 -6.27 -1.31 15.77
CA VAL A 104 -4.99 -0.72 15.32
C VAL A 104 -4.45 -1.44 14.08
N LEU A 105 -4.52 -2.77 14.07
CA LEU A 105 -4.10 -3.60 12.94
C LEU A 105 -4.89 -3.24 11.67
N GLU A 106 -6.21 -3.16 11.76
CA GLU A 106 -7.07 -2.81 10.62
C GLU A 106 -6.79 -1.40 10.11
N MET A 107 -6.62 -0.43 11.01
CA MET A 107 -6.22 0.93 10.63
C MET A 107 -4.89 0.96 9.87
N ASN A 108 -3.92 0.16 10.30
CA ASN A 108 -2.62 0.05 9.63
C ASN A 108 -2.75 -0.59 8.25
N ILE A 109 -3.55 -1.64 8.11
CA ILE A 109 -3.83 -2.30 6.82
C ILE A 109 -4.51 -1.32 5.84
N GLU A 110 -5.51 -0.58 6.29
CA GLU A 110 -6.17 0.42 5.45
C GLU A 110 -5.22 1.55 5.02
N LYS A 111 -4.34 1.98 5.91
CA LYS A 111 -3.31 2.97 5.58
C LYS A 111 -2.39 2.43 4.47
N ILE A 112 -1.90 1.21 4.60
CA ILE A 112 -1.08 0.53 3.59
C ILE A 112 -1.83 0.44 2.26
N ALA A 113 -3.09 0.03 2.28
CA ALA A 113 -3.90 -0.07 1.06
C ALA A 113 -3.99 1.28 0.32
N ARG A 114 -4.15 2.39 1.05
CA ARG A 114 -4.16 3.73 0.45
C ARG A 114 -2.80 4.13 -0.12
N GLN A 115 -1.71 3.83 0.58
CA GLN A 115 -0.36 4.12 0.08
C GLN A 115 -0.06 3.33 -1.19
N VAL A 116 -0.38 2.03 -1.22
CA VAL A 116 -0.23 1.19 -2.42
C VAL A 116 -1.06 1.72 -3.58
N SER A 117 -2.31 2.16 -3.33
CA SER A 117 -3.14 2.77 -4.37
C SER A 117 -2.50 4.03 -4.97
N LEU A 118 -1.93 4.90 -4.12
CA LEU A 118 -1.22 6.09 -4.57
C LEU A 118 -0.01 5.74 -5.45
N GLU A 119 0.77 4.75 -5.05
CA GLU A 119 1.93 4.31 -5.82
C GLU A 119 1.52 3.71 -7.18
N MET A 120 0.44 2.92 -7.22
CA MET A 120 -0.11 2.38 -8.47
C MET A 120 -0.53 3.50 -9.44
N ASP A 121 -1.20 4.54 -8.95
CA ASP A 121 -1.60 5.68 -9.76
C ASP A 121 -0.39 6.50 -10.21
N SER A 122 0.64 6.62 -9.36
CA SER A 122 1.89 7.26 -9.71
C SER A 122 2.61 6.53 -10.83
N TYR A 123 2.78 5.22 -10.73
CA TYR A 123 3.40 4.40 -11.78
C TYR A 123 2.63 4.46 -13.09
N SER A 124 1.29 4.44 -13.04
CA SER A 124 0.46 4.61 -14.23
C SER A 124 0.70 5.96 -14.92
N SER A 125 0.81 7.02 -14.13
CA SER A 125 1.11 8.37 -14.63
C SER A 125 2.51 8.46 -15.28
N ILE A 126 3.52 7.84 -14.64
CA ILE A 126 4.88 7.76 -15.19
C ILE A 126 4.88 6.99 -16.50
N TYR A 127 4.20 5.85 -16.55
CA TYR A 127 4.11 5.01 -17.76
C TYR A 127 3.52 5.78 -18.94
N GLU A 128 2.39 6.46 -18.75
CA GLU A 128 1.76 7.24 -19.82
C GLU A 128 2.65 8.40 -20.26
N LYS A 129 3.34 9.06 -19.34
CA LYS A 129 4.28 10.14 -19.66
C LYS A 129 5.46 9.64 -20.50
N VAL A 130 6.06 8.53 -20.13
CA VAL A 130 7.18 7.92 -20.86
C VAL A 130 6.73 7.49 -22.26
N LYS A 131 5.56 6.88 -22.38
CA LYS A 131 4.97 6.47 -23.65
C LYS A 131 4.72 7.66 -24.59
N GLU A 132 4.20 8.78 -24.07
CA GLU A 132 4.03 10.04 -24.82
C GLU A 132 5.37 10.57 -25.30
N ASP A 133 6.38 10.61 -24.44
CA ASP A 133 7.70 11.11 -24.78
C ASP A 133 8.42 10.25 -25.82
N ILE A 134 8.29 8.93 -25.75
CA ILE A 134 8.80 8.01 -26.80
C ILE A 134 8.11 8.33 -28.15
N SER A 135 6.78 8.41 -28.16
CA SER A 135 6.03 8.73 -29.38
C SER A 135 6.39 10.11 -29.96
N ARG A 136 6.76 11.07 -29.11
CA ARG A 136 7.24 12.38 -29.54
C ARG A 136 8.64 12.31 -30.13
N ILE A 137 9.56 11.55 -29.51
CA ILE A 137 10.93 11.35 -29.97
C ILE A 137 10.95 10.64 -31.32
N GLU A 138 10.12 9.61 -31.52
CA GLU A 138 10.00 8.90 -32.79
C GLU A 138 9.58 9.82 -33.96
N LYS A 139 8.85 10.88 -33.68
CA LYS A 139 8.42 11.86 -34.70
C LYS A 139 9.45 12.97 -35.00
N ILE A 140 10.54 13.03 -34.21
CA ILE A 140 11.62 13.99 -34.44
C ILE A 140 12.49 13.47 -35.58
N PRO A 141 12.67 14.21 -36.69
CA PRO A 141 13.56 13.81 -37.76
C PRO A 141 15.00 13.74 -37.23
N SER A 142 15.53 12.54 -37.05
CA SER A 142 16.88 12.30 -36.54
C SER A 142 17.92 12.07 -37.62
N ILE A 143 17.47 11.89 -38.90
CA ILE A 143 18.31 11.60 -40.06
C ILE A 143 18.32 12.81 -40.98
N ARG A 144 19.50 13.20 -41.43
CA ARG A 144 19.63 14.16 -42.55
C ARG A 144 18.97 13.58 -43.76
N PRO A 145 18.00 14.29 -44.42
CA PRO A 145 17.28 13.77 -45.58
C PRO A 145 18.16 13.62 -46.81
N VAL A 146 19.38 14.17 -46.79
CA VAL A 146 20.36 14.10 -47.89
C VAL A 146 21.76 13.87 -47.32
N ASP A 147 22.44 12.84 -47.81
CA ASP A 147 23.86 12.58 -47.52
C ASP A 147 24.73 13.55 -48.33
N GLY A 148 25.45 14.41 -47.59
CA GLY A 148 26.26 15.44 -48.20
C GLY A 148 25.44 16.66 -48.66
N GLY A 149 25.94 17.80 -48.54
CA GLY A 149 25.24 19.05 -48.91
C GLY A 149 25.44 20.13 -47.83
N TYR A 150 25.35 21.36 -48.24
CA TYR A 150 25.46 22.50 -47.35
C TYR A 150 24.07 22.99 -46.97
N LEU A 151 23.86 23.27 -45.70
CA LEU A 151 22.66 23.90 -45.21
C LEU A 151 22.67 25.36 -45.65
N ASN A 152 21.98 25.68 -46.71
CA ASN A 152 21.97 27.05 -47.29
C ASN A 152 21.12 28.03 -46.50
N SER A 153 20.15 27.59 -45.73
CA SER A 153 19.37 28.45 -44.82
C SER A 153 18.80 27.68 -43.66
N HIS A 154 18.64 28.36 -42.52
CA HIS A 154 17.95 27.84 -41.35
C HIS A 154 16.43 28.01 -41.50
N PHE A 155 15.66 27.21 -40.76
CA PHE A 155 14.22 27.38 -40.65
C PHE A 155 13.93 28.76 -40.00
N GLY A 156 13.05 29.53 -40.62
CA GLY A 156 12.67 30.85 -40.13
C GLY A 156 12.36 31.84 -41.26
N TYR A 157 12.09 33.08 -40.87
CA TYR A 157 11.81 34.16 -41.80
C TYR A 157 13.02 34.46 -42.69
N ARG A 158 12.80 34.46 -44.02
CA ARG A 158 13.81 34.84 -45.00
C ARG A 158 13.26 35.84 -46.01
N MET A 159 14.15 36.59 -46.62
CA MET A 159 13.77 37.47 -47.72
C MET A 159 13.49 36.62 -48.95
N ASP A 160 12.31 36.77 -49.53
CA ASP A 160 11.97 36.16 -50.80
C ASP A 160 12.85 36.79 -51.90
N PRO A 161 13.57 35.99 -52.73
CA PRO A 161 14.49 36.55 -53.73
C PRO A 161 13.79 37.20 -54.92
N ILE A 162 12.48 37.06 -55.05
CA ILE A 162 11.70 37.59 -56.20
C ILE A 162 11.08 38.92 -55.84
N ASP A 163 10.40 38.98 -54.68
CA ASP A 163 9.62 40.16 -54.25
C ASP A 163 10.25 40.92 -53.05
N ASN A 164 11.37 40.43 -52.53
CA ASN A 164 12.07 40.99 -51.38
C ASN A 164 11.22 41.14 -50.10
N VAL A 165 10.15 40.37 -49.99
CA VAL A 165 9.30 40.37 -48.82
C VAL A 165 9.79 39.31 -47.82
N LYS A 166 9.85 39.65 -46.54
CA LYS A 166 10.23 38.72 -45.50
C LYS A 166 9.07 37.75 -45.22
N ARG A 167 9.27 36.49 -45.49
CA ARG A 167 8.30 35.37 -45.24
C ARG A 167 8.88 34.32 -44.37
#